data_7920b3452d2c2d2ca4fde33b148bd52c
#
_entry.id   7920b3452d2c2d2ca4fde33b148bd52c
#
_cell.length_a   1.000
_cell.length_b   1.000
_cell.length_c   1.000
_cell.angle_alpha   90.00
_cell.angle_beta   90.00
_cell.angle_gamma   90.00
#
_symmetry.space_group_name_H-M   'P 1'
#
loop_
_entity.id
_entity.type
_entity.pdbx_description
1 polymer ?
#
loop_
_entity_poly.entity_id
_entity_poly.type
_entity_poly.pdbx_seq_one_letter_code
_entity_poly.pdbx_strand_id
1 'polypeptide(L)'
;LFKECNRLKVNKLLLGHQINDLHENFFLRMTRGSGLKGLTSLGKNSVFSNIEIIRPLINLKKKDLENLALKVFGTFMKDPSNKNEDFTRVRIRQILKDFNEEGLDFKKINLTINNLKSANEALDFYTRKNIVDNATYIIKKKSFHLNKNFFNNPNEVLLRSISSIFQILSGRYYAPRGKKLMRLISQMTLQNDLKKATLGGCIVEKVKETVIICEE
;
A
#
# COMPACT_ATOMS: atom_id res chain seq x y z
N LEU A 1 -18.66 -0.56 5.62
CA LEU A 1 -18.67 0.40 4.50
C LEU A 1 -18.65 -0.33 3.15
N PHE A 2 -17.65 -1.17 2.81
CA PHE A 2 -17.54 -1.82 1.50
C PHE A 2 -18.72 -2.75 1.18
N LYS A 3 -19.23 -3.51 2.16
CA LYS A 3 -20.44 -4.34 1.98
C LYS A 3 -21.64 -3.47 1.58
N GLU A 4 -21.79 -2.28 2.20
CA GLU A 4 -22.86 -1.35 1.85
C GLU A 4 -22.69 -0.72 0.48
N CYS A 5 -21.46 -0.34 0.12
CA CYS A 5 -21.17 0.14 -1.23
C CYS A 5 -21.58 -0.90 -2.30
N ASN A 6 -21.22 -2.16 -2.07
CA ASN A 6 -21.60 -3.26 -2.98
C ASN A 6 -23.13 -3.47 -3.00
N ARG A 7 -23.80 -3.43 -1.83
CA ARG A 7 -25.28 -3.54 -1.73
C ARG A 7 -25.97 -2.43 -2.51
N LEU A 8 -25.46 -1.20 -2.37
CA LEU A 8 -26.00 -0.01 -3.04
C LEU A 8 -25.51 0.18 -4.47
N LYS A 9 -24.63 -0.73 -4.98
CA LYS A 9 -23.99 -0.62 -6.30
C LYS A 9 -23.23 0.69 -6.51
N VAL A 10 -22.64 1.23 -5.42
CA VAL A 10 -21.84 2.47 -5.43
C VAL A 10 -20.37 2.11 -5.58
N ASN A 11 -19.70 2.71 -6.56
CA ASN A 11 -18.29 2.46 -6.85
C ASN A 11 -17.34 3.57 -6.33
N LYS A 12 -17.87 4.60 -5.67
CA LYS A 12 -17.10 5.69 -5.06
C LYS A 12 -17.49 5.87 -3.61
N LEU A 13 -16.50 6.00 -2.73
CA LEU A 13 -16.67 6.21 -1.30
C LEU A 13 -15.87 7.45 -0.88
N LEU A 14 -16.55 8.46 -0.37
CA LEU A 14 -15.92 9.65 0.19
C LEU A 14 -15.66 9.45 1.68
N LEU A 15 -14.43 9.73 2.12
CA LEU A 15 -14.05 9.65 3.54
C LEU A 15 -13.56 11.02 4.03
N GLY A 16 -14.00 11.40 5.24
CA GLY A 16 -13.68 12.67 5.90
C GLY A 16 -12.28 12.73 6.52
N HIS A 17 -11.32 11.93 6.03
CA HIS A 17 -9.94 11.99 6.52
C HIS A 17 -9.31 13.35 6.21
N GLN A 18 -8.55 13.86 7.15
CA GLN A 18 -7.88 15.16 7.09
C GLN A 18 -6.36 14.99 7.39
N ILE A 19 -5.60 16.09 7.40
CA ILE A 19 -4.12 16.03 7.45
C ILE A 19 -3.57 15.34 8.71
N ASN A 20 -4.24 15.48 9.86
CA ASN A 20 -3.81 14.79 11.08
C ASN A 20 -3.97 13.27 10.95
N ASP A 21 -4.99 12.78 10.23
CA ASP A 21 -5.16 11.34 9.96
C ASP A 21 -4.03 10.80 9.10
N LEU A 22 -3.50 11.62 8.16
CA LEU A 22 -2.34 11.28 7.36
C LEU A 22 -1.10 11.09 8.24
N HIS A 23 -0.84 12.03 9.16
CA HIS A 23 0.28 11.96 10.10
C HIS A 23 0.12 10.77 11.07
N GLU A 24 -1.04 10.62 11.68
CA GLU A 24 -1.34 9.50 12.58
C GLU A 24 -1.12 8.15 11.88
N ASN A 25 -1.60 8.01 10.63
CA ASN A 25 -1.41 6.79 9.86
C ASN A 25 0.07 6.53 9.54
N PHE A 26 0.82 7.57 9.21
CA PHE A 26 2.26 7.46 8.93
C PHE A 26 3.00 6.88 10.14
N PHE A 27 2.83 7.48 11.33
CA PHE A 27 3.46 7.00 12.56
C PHE A 27 2.94 5.62 12.98
N LEU A 28 1.64 5.36 12.87
CA LEU A 28 1.07 4.03 13.13
C LEU A 28 1.69 2.95 12.23
N ARG A 29 1.97 3.26 10.97
CA ARG A 29 2.63 2.34 10.04
C ARG A 29 4.10 2.17 10.37
N MET A 30 4.76 3.23 10.81
CA MET A 30 6.16 3.19 11.26
C MET A 30 6.34 2.30 12.49
N THR A 31 5.47 2.40 13.50
CA THR A 31 5.52 1.53 14.69
C THR A 31 5.29 0.04 14.37
N ARG A 32 4.70 -0.25 13.21
CA ARG A 32 4.48 -1.63 12.71
C ARG A 32 5.60 -2.13 11.79
N GLY A 33 6.67 -1.37 11.61
CA GLY A 33 7.76 -1.71 10.69
C GLY A 33 7.34 -1.76 9.23
N SER A 34 6.38 -0.92 8.82
CA SER A 34 5.92 -0.89 7.43
C SER A 34 7.00 -0.35 6.50
N GLY A 35 7.18 -0.99 5.35
CA GLY A 35 8.02 -0.48 4.27
C GLY A 35 7.38 0.73 3.56
N LEU A 36 8.08 1.27 2.56
CA LEU A 36 7.74 2.52 1.86
C LEU A 36 6.28 2.57 1.36
N LYS A 37 5.79 1.53 0.69
CA LYS A 37 4.40 1.43 0.22
C LYS A 37 3.39 1.52 1.36
N GLY A 38 3.70 0.95 2.52
CA GLY A 38 2.86 1.02 3.72
C GLY A 38 2.85 2.40 4.35
N LEU A 39 4.01 3.03 4.50
CA LEU A 39 4.16 4.38 5.06
C LEU A 39 3.40 5.43 4.24
N THR A 40 3.40 5.29 2.92
CA THR A 40 2.74 6.22 1.99
C THR A 40 1.30 5.82 1.62
N SER A 41 0.73 4.82 2.29
CA SER A 41 -0.55 4.17 1.91
C SER A 41 -1.78 5.07 1.98
N LEU A 42 -1.79 6.11 2.83
CA LEU A 42 -2.92 7.04 2.92
C LEU A 42 -2.71 8.20 1.94
N GLY A 43 -3.37 8.11 0.80
CA GLY A 43 -3.37 9.14 -0.24
C GLY A 43 -4.75 9.78 -0.42
N LYS A 44 -4.83 10.79 -1.31
CA LYS A 44 -6.08 11.45 -1.69
C LYS A 44 -7.07 10.44 -2.28
N ASN A 45 -6.59 9.61 -3.19
CA ASN A 45 -7.36 8.55 -3.84
C ASN A 45 -6.70 7.19 -3.59
N SER A 46 -7.51 6.16 -3.46
CA SER A 46 -7.07 4.76 -3.42
C SER A 46 -8.21 3.87 -3.92
N VAL A 47 -7.88 2.67 -4.40
CA VAL A 47 -8.88 1.70 -4.86
C VAL A 47 -8.83 0.48 -3.95
N PHE A 48 -10.00 -0.01 -3.56
CA PHE A 48 -10.15 -1.25 -2.81
C PHE A 48 -11.37 -2.02 -3.32
N SER A 49 -11.16 -3.25 -3.76
CA SER A 49 -12.26 -4.12 -4.26
C SER A 49 -13.18 -3.42 -5.28
N ASN A 50 -12.60 -2.75 -6.28
CA ASN A 50 -13.29 -1.97 -7.32
C ASN A 50 -14.06 -0.73 -6.82
N ILE A 51 -13.89 -0.33 -5.56
CA ILE A 51 -14.44 0.89 -5.00
C ILE A 51 -13.34 1.94 -4.93
N GLU A 52 -13.54 3.07 -5.58
CA GLU A 52 -12.66 4.23 -5.48
C GLU A 52 -12.93 4.95 -4.14
N ILE A 53 -11.90 5.03 -3.31
CA ILE A 53 -11.95 5.76 -2.04
C ILE A 53 -11.33 7.13 -2.27
N ILE A 54 -12.10 8.19 -2.03
CA ILE A 54 -11.70 9.58 -2.22
C ILE A 54 -11.66 10.27 -0.85
N ARG A 55 -10.59 11.02 -0.58
CA ARG A 55 -10.39 11.78 0.67
C ARG A 55 -10.21 13.26 0.33
N PRO A 56 -11.30 13.99 0.08
CA PRO A 56 -11.22 15.37 -0.41
C PRO A 56 -10.60 16.32 0.61
N LEU A 57 -10.70 16.02 1.91
CA LEU A 57 -10.25 16.88 3.01
C LEU A 57 -8.82 16.57 3.49
N ILE A 58 -8.09 15.64 2.82
CA ILE A 58 -6.80 15.10 3.32
C ILE A 58 -5.72 16.17 3.53
N ASN A 59 -5.80 17.30 2.86
CA ASN A 59 -4.84 18.39 2.97
C ASN A 59 -5.31 19.51 3.92
N LEU A 60 -6.52 19.42 4.50
CA LEU A 60 -7.07 20.41 5.41
C LEU A 60 -6.72 20.11 6.86
N LYS A 61 -6.50 21.16 7.65
CA LYS A 61 -6.25 21.02 9.10
C LYS A 61 -7.57 20.81 9.84
N LYS A 62 -7.53 19.98 10.87
CA LYS A 62 -8.70 19.73 11.74
C LYS A 62 -9.29 21.02 12.29
N LYS A 63 -8.43 21.95 12.74
CA LYS A 63 -8.86 23.25 13.29
C LYS A 63 -9.65 24.10 12.28
N ASP A 64 -9.27 24.07 10.99
CA ASP A 64 -9.96 24.82 9.95
C ASP A 64 -11.36 24.23 9.70
N LEU A 65 -11.48 22.90 9.73
CA LEU A 65 -12.76 22.21 9.60
C LEU A 65 -13.69 22.45 10.82
N GLU A 66 -13.14 22.44 12.03
CA GLU A 66 -13.88 22.76 13.25
C GLU A 66 -14.38 24.21 13.22
N ASN A 67 -13.54 25.17 12.81
CA ASN A 67 -13.93 26.57 12.66
C ASN A 67 -15.02 26.75 11.60
N LEU A 68 -14.92 26.05 10.48
CA LEU A 68 -15.96 26.07 9.45
C LEU A 68 -17.29 25.51 9.97
N ALA A 69 -17.25 24.37 10.68
CA ALA A 69 -18.43 23.77 11.26
C ALA A 69 -19.13 24.70 12.26
N LEU A 70 -18.36 25.38 13.11
CA LEU A 70 -18.89 26.39 14.03
C LEU A 70 -19.54 27.56 13.31
N LYS A 71 -18.93 28.06 12.23
CA LYS A 71 -19.47 29.18 11.44
C LYS A 71 -20.76 28.81 10.71
N VAL A 72 -20.86 27.59 10.19
CA VAL A 72 -21.99 27.16 9.34
C VAL A 72 -23.13 26.58 10.18
N PHE A 73 -22.81 25.77 11.20
CA PHE A 73 -23.77 24.99 11.97
C PHE A 73 -23.93 25.46 13.45
N GLY A 74 -23.11 26.40 13.91
CA GLY A 74 -23.08 26.88 15.29
C GLY A 74 -22.50 25.89 16.30
N THR A 75 -22.38 24.63 15.96
CA THR A 75 -21.86 23.56 16.83
C THR A 75 -21.30 22.38 16.05
N PHE A 76 -20.55 21.49 16.72
CA PHE A 76 -20.18 20.18 16.23
C PHE A 76 -20.06 19.16 17.38
N MET A 77 -20.31 17.90 17.09
CA MET A 77 -20.22 16.82 18.07
C MET A 77 -18.77 16.41 18.32
N LYS A 78 -18.39 16.29 19.60
CA LYS A 78 -17.10 15.72 20.00
C LYS A 78 -17.33 14.29 20.46
N ASP A 79 -16.77 13.33 19.73
CA ASP A 79 -16.83 11.92 20.09
C ASP A 79 -15.96 11.66 21.34
N PRO A 80 -16.54 11.15 22.45
CA PRO A 80 -15.81 10.85 23.69
C PRO A 80 -14.66 9.83 23.49
N SER A 81 -14.78 8.92 22.53
CA SER A 81 -13.76 7.91 22.23
C SER A 81 -12.42 8.51 21.80
N ASN A 82 -12.41 9.77 21.34
CA ASN A 82 -11.20 10.50 20.99
C ASN A 82 -10.24 10.76 22.18
N LYS A 83 -10.68 10.53 23.42
CA LYS A 83 -9.88 10.67 24.63
C LYS A 83 -9.43 9.33 25.21
N ASN A 84 -9.93 8.21 24.70
CA ASN A 84 -9.62 6.89 25.24
C ASN A 84 -8.22 6.45 24.77
N GLU A 85 -7.26 6.38 25.71
CA GLU A 85 -5.87 6.00 25.47
C GLU A 85 -5.65 4.50 25.16
N ASP A 86 -6.66 3.66 25.30
CA ASP A 86 -6.61 2.27 24.83
C ASP A 86 -6.42 2.21 23.30
N PHE A 87 -6.90 3.24 22.61
CA PHE A 87 -6.72 3.33 21.17
C PHE A 87 -5.32 3.81 20.78
N THR A 88 -4.59 3.01 20.03
CA THR A 88 -3.23 3.33 19.54
C THR A 88 -3.15 4.69 18.86
N ARG A 89 -4.19 5.12 18.14
CA ARG A 89 -4.23 6.44 17.49
C ARG A 89 -4.22 7.59 18.49
N VAL A 90 -4.86 7.43 19.66
CA VAL A 90 -4.87 8.45 20.71
C VAL A 90 -3.47 8.60 21.28
N ARG A 91 -2.79 7.49 21.57
CA ARG A 91 -1.38 7.51 22.03
C ARG A 91 -0.44 8.15 21.01
N ILE A 92 -0.61 7.85 19.72
CA ILE A 92 0.18 8.49 18.64
C ILE A 92 -0.05 10.00 18.59
N ARG A 93 -1.27 10.48 18.80
CA ARG A 93 -1.56 11.93 18.88
C ARG A 93 -0.79 12.60 20.02
N GLN A 94 -0.66 11.93 21.16
CA GLN A 94 0.13 12.44 22.28
C GLN A 94 1.61 12.54 21.90
N ILE A 95 2.19 11.46 21.41
CA ILE A 95 3.58 11.44 20.91
C ILE A 95 3.83 12.54 19.85
N LEU A 96 2.89 12.77 18.95
CA LEU A 96 3.01 13.83 17.95
C LEU A 96 3.00 15.24 18.55
N LYS A 97 2.33 15.47 19.68
CA LYS A 97 2.40 16.74 20.40
C LYS A 97 3.79 16.93 21.01
N ASP A 98 4.30 15.91 21.69
CA ASP A 98 5.61 15.95 22.31
C ASP A 98 6.70 16.20 21.25
N PHE A 99 6.64 15.52 20.10
CA PHE A 99 7.55 15.77 18.98
C PHE A 99 7.43 17.17 18.38
N ASN A 100 6.25 17.79 18.42
CA ASN A 100 6.08 19.16 17.94
C ASN A 100 6.79 20.16 18.87
N GLU A 101 6.84 19.90 20.16
CA GLU A 101 7.62 20.69 21.14
C GLU A 101 9.12 20.58 20.86
N GLU A 102 9.58 19.42 20.40
CA GLU A 102 10.97 19.18 19.96
C GLU A 102 11.27 19.68 18.52
N GLY A 103 10.35 20.42 17.90
CA GLY A 103 10.55 21.05 16.60
C GLY A 103 10.19 20.19 15.38
N LEU A 104 9.58 19.02 15.55
CA LEU A 104 8.99 18.24 14.46
C LEU A 104 7.59 18.77 14.15
N ASP A 105 7.50 19.82 13.36
CA ASP A 105 6.22 20.39 12.96
C ASP A 105 5.53 19.60 11.84
N PHE A 106 4.24 19.86 11.65
CA PHE A 106 3.43 19.22 10.61
C PHE A 106 3.93 19.46 9.18
N LYS A 107 4.64 20.59 8.92
CA LYS A 107 5.21 20.87 7.59
C LYS A 107 6.35 19.93 7.28
N LYS A 108 7.24 19.67 8.27
CA LYS A 108 8.37 18.74 8.14
C LYS A 108 7.87 17.31 7.93
N ILE A 109 6.85 16.87 8.67
CA ILE A 109 6.22 15.56 8.49
C ILE A 109 5.63 15.42 7.07
N ASN A 110 4.90 16.44 6.60
CA ASN A 110 4.34 16.44 5.24
C ASN A 110 5.42 16.39 4.17
N LEU A 111 6.50 17.17 4.33
CA LEU A 111 7.63 17.14 3.41
C LEU A 111 8.23 15.73 3.32
N THR A 112 8.47 15.10 4.46
CA THR A 112 8.97 13.71 4.52
C THR A 112 8.01 12.74 3.81
N ILE A 113 6.72 12.81 4.11
CA ILE A 113 5.71 11.94 3.47
C ILE A 113 5.68 12.16 1.95
N ASN A 114 5.77 13.40 1.47
CA ASN A 114 5.77 13.72 0.05
C ASN A 114 7.04 13.21 -0.65
N ASN A 115 8.21 13.35 -0.03
CA ASN A 115 9.46 12.80 -0.55
C ASN A 115 9.38 11.26 -0.66
N LEU A 116 8.84 10.60 0.36
CA LEU A 116 8.62 9.15 0.33
C LEU A 116 7.59 8.73 -0.74
N LYS A 117 6.53 9.53 -0.97
CA LYS A 117 5.57 9.28 -2.06
C LYS A 117 6.24 9.37 -3.42
N SER A 118 7.04 10.40 -3.66
CA SER A 118 7.79 10.56 -4.91
C SER A 118 8.75 9.38 -5.15
N ALA A 119 9.47 8.94 -4.11
CA ALA A 119 10.31 7.75 -4.20
C ALA A 119 9.49 6.47 -4.50
N ASN A 120 8.30 6.35 -3.90
CA ASN A 120 7.40 5.22 -4.17
C ASN A 120 6.88 5.22 -5.61
N GLU A 121 6.56 6.37 -6.17
CA GLU A 121 6.14 6.52 -7.58
C GLU A 121 7.23 6.08 -8.55
N ALA A 122 8.50 6.41 -8.27
CA ALA A 122 9.64 5.95 -9.06
C ALA A 122 9.75 4.41 -9.01
N LEU A 123 9.63 3.80 -7.82
CA LEU A 123 9.64 2.34 -7.69
C LEU A 123 8.45 1.67 -8.39
N ASP A 124 7.26 2.28 -8.35
CA ASP A 124 6.09 1.78 -9.06
C ASP A 124 6.24 1.89 -10.59
N PHE A 125 6.94 2.93 -11.07
CA PHE A 125 7.31 3.05 -12.49
C PHE A 125 8.24 1.91 -12.91
N TYR A 126 9.33 1.67 -12.20
CA TYR A 126 10.27 0.59 -12.51
C TYR A 126 9.65 -0.81 -12.34
N THR A 127 8.76 -0.98 -11.39
CA THR A 127 7.99 -2.21 -11.21
C THR A 127 7.13 -2.52 -12.44
N ARG A 128 6.37 -1.54 -12.92
CA ARG A 128 5.57 -1.68 -14.15
C ARG A 128 6.44 -1.92 -15.36
N LYS A 129 7.52 -1.15 -15.50
CA LYS A 129 8.48 -1.31 -16.59
C LYS A 129 9.05 -2.73 -16.63
N ASN A 130 9.50 -3.26 -15.49
CA ASN A 130 10.01 -4.63 -15.41
C ASN A 130 8.97 -5.67 -15.85
N ILE A 131 7.72 -5.53 -15.44
CA ILE A 131 6.64 -6.46 -15.84
C ILE A 131 6.39 -6.36 -17.35
N VAL A 132 6.27 -5.16 -17.89
CA VAL A 132 5.98 -4.94 -19.31
C VAL A 132 7.12 -5.44 -20.21
N ASP A 133 8.36 -5.15 -19.85
CA ASP A 133 9.52 -5.47 -20.71
C ASP A 133 9.94 -6.95 -20.57
N ASN A 134 9.71 -7.60 -19.44
CA ASN A 134 10.33 -8.87 -19.09
C ASN A 134 9.35 -9.98 -18.69
N ALA A 135 8.04 -9.73 -18.70
CA ALA A 135 7.03 -10.75 -18.41
C ALA A 135 5.99 -10.81 -19.53
N THR A 136 5.69 -12.02 -20.01
CA THR A 136 4.66 -12.26 -21.02
C THR A 136 3.50 -13.02 -20.40
N TYR A 137 2.27 -12.48 -20.53
CA TYR A 137 1.08 -13.17 -20.06
C TYR A 137 0.49 -14.06 -21.16
N ILE A 138 0.36 -15.35 -20.89
CA ILE A 138 -0.21 -16.34 -21.81
C ILE A 138 -1.68 -16.59 -21.44
N ILE A 139 -2.59 -15.98 -22.17
CA ILE A 139 -4.04 -15.99 -21.89
C ILE A 139 -4.57 -17.42 -21.76
N LYS A 140 -4.27 -18.30 -22.74
CA LYS A 140 -4.76 -19.68 -22.77
C LYS A 140 -4.36 -20.50 -21.53
N LYS A 141 -3.18 -20.21 -20.95
CA LYS A 141 -2.63 -20.94 -19.79
C LYS A 141 -2.81 -20.16 -18.48
N LYS A 142 -3.36 -18.97 -18.51
CA LYS A 142 -3.47 -18.05 -17.37
C LYS A 142 -2.15 -17.98 -16.59
N SER A 143 -1.03 -17.78 -17.28
CA SER A 143 0.30 -17.82 -16.71
C SER A 143 1.17 -16.65 -17.17
N PHE A 144 2.06 -16.18 -16.30
CA PHE A 144 3.14 -15.26 -16.64
C PHE A 144 4.42 -16.04 -16.91
N HIS A 145 5.09 -15.71 -17.98
CA HIS A 145 6.40 -16.22 -18.35
C HIS A 145 7.42 -15.09 -18.18
N LEU A 146 8.35 -15.25 -17.26
CA LEU A 146 9.39 -14.26 -16.92
C LEU A 146 10.69 -14.65 -17.57
N ASN A 147 11.27 -13.77 -18.36
CA ASN A 147 12.56 -13.98 -18.97
C ASN A 147 13.72 -13.72 -17.98
N LYS A 148 14.96 -14.02 -18.36
CA LYS A 148 16.15 -13.84 -17.52
C LYS A 148 16.35 -12.39 -17.08
N ASN A 149 16.08 -11.42 -17.96
CA ASN A 149 16.27 -10.00 -17.65
C ASN A 149 15.30 -9.48 -16.58
N PHE A 150 14.17 -10.17 -16.35
CA PHE A 150 13.25 -9.85 -15.27
C PHE A 150 13.98 -9.79 -13.91
N PHE A 151 14.95 -10.68 -13.70
CA PHE A 151 15.66 -10.82 -12.44
C PHE A 151 16.89 -9.90 -12.31
N ASN A 152 17.25 -9.12 -13.35
CA ASN A 152 18.33 -8.15 -13.34
C ASN A 152 17.93 -6.79 -12.75
N ASN A 153 16.98 -6.76 -11.82
CA ASN A 153 16.47 -5.56 -11.20
C ASN A 153 16.78 -5.54 -9.69
N PRO A 154 16.79 -4.36 -9.05
CA PRO A 154 16.92 -4.26 -7.60
C PRO A 154 15.86 -5.07 -6.86
N ASN A 155 16.22 -5.60 -5.68
CA ASN A 155 15.36 -6.48 -4.88
C ASN A 155 13.96 -5.92 -4.62
N GLU A 156 13.83 -4.61 -4.35
CA GLU A 156 12.52 -3.98 -4.11
C GLU A 156 11.64 -3.98 -5.37
N VAL A 157 12.25 -3.76 -6.55
CA VAL A 157 11.54 -3.83 -7.84
C VAL A 157 11.09 -5.27 -8.10
N LEU A 158 11.96 -6.26 -7.88
CA LEU A 158 11.61 -7.68 -8.01
C LEU A 158 10.48 -8.08 -7.08
N LEU A 159 10.59 -7.71 -5.80
CA LEU A 159 9.57 -8.01 -4.80
C LEU A 159 8.20 -7.45 -5.20
N ARG A 160 8.16 -6.20 -5.67
CA ARG A 160 6.93 -5.54 -6.12
C ARG A 160 6.38 -6.16 -7.40
N SER A 161 7.24 -6.44 -8.39
CA SER A 161 6.86 -7.04 -9.66
C SER A 161 6.22 -8.41 -9.45
N ILE A 162 6.87 -9.28 -8.67
CA ILE A 162 6.36 -10.62 -8.38
C ILE A 162 5.10 -10.54 -7.51
N SER A 163 5.07 -9.64 -6.50
CA SER A 163 3.84 -9.40 -5.70
C SER A 163 2.66 -9.03 -6.58
N SER A 164 2.85 -8.17 -7.58
CA SER A 164 1.79 -7.75 -8.50
C SER A 164 1.32 -8.91 -9.39
N ILE A 165 2.23 -9.71 -9.91
CA ILE A 165 1.92 -10.91 -10.70
C ILE A 165 1.10 -11.91 -9.87
N PHE A 166 1.51 -12.17 -8.63
CA PHE A 166 0.77 -13.05 -7.71
C PHE A 166 -0.64 -12.53 -7.42
N GLN A 167 -0.80 -11.23 -7.20
CA GLN A 167 -2.12 -10.63 -6.99
C GLN A 167 -3.03 -10.74 -8.22
N ILE A 168 -2.47 -10.53 -9.42
CA ILE A 168 -3.22 -10.65 -10.68
C ILE A 168 -3.70 -12.09 -10.89
N LEU A 169 -2.82 -13.08 -10.70
CA LEU A 169 -3.16 -14.48 -10.93
C LEU A 169 -4.12 -15.03 -9.86
N SER A 170 -3.83 -14.80 -8.58
CA SER A 170 -4.63 -15.37 -7.48
C SER A 170 -5.91 -14.59 -7.19
N GLY A 171 -6.12 -13.41 -7.77
CA GLY A 171 -7.24 -12.51 -7.44
C GLY A 171 -7.21 -11.99 -5.99
N ARG A 172 -6.19 -12.30 -5.21
CA ARG A 172 -6.10 -11.90 -3.80
C ARG A 172 -5.69 -10.45 -3.67
N TYR A 173 -6.34 -9.73 -2.76
CA TYR A 173 -6.00 -8.33 -2.49
C TYR A 173 -4.57 -8.15 -1.92
N TYR A 174 -4.13 -9.08 -1.06
CA TYR A 174 -2.80 -9.05 -0.47
C TYR A 174 -1.89 -10.09 -1.12
N ALA A 175 -0.70 -9.65 -1.52
CA ALA A 175 0.38 -10.54 -1.92
C ALA A 175 0.88 -11.39 -0.72
N PRO A 176 1.58 -12.51 -0.97
CA PRO A 176 2.24 -13.27 0.07
C PRO A 176 3.19 -12.42 0.92
N ARG A 177 3.44 -12.81 2.18
CA ARG A 177 4.33 -12.09 3.10
C ARG A 177 5.73 -11.95 2.51
N GLY A 178 6.31 -10.74 2.61
CA GLY A 178 7.58 -10.37 1.99
C GLY A 178 8.73 -11.35 2.24
N LYS A 179 8.91 -11.86 3.47
CA LYS A 179 9.95 -12.86 3.78
C LYS A 179 9.82 -14.16 2.96
N LYS A 180 8.59 -14.67 2.79
CA LYS A 180 8.36 -15.89 1.99
C LYS A 180 8.60 -15.63 0.51
N LEU A 181 8.17 -14.46 0.04
CA LEU A 181 8.34 -14.05 -1.35
C LEU A 181 9.82 -13.81 -1.69
N MET A 182 10.58 -13.15 -0.81
CA MET A 182 12.03 -12.96 -0.97
C MET A 182 12.78 -14.29 -1.03
N ARG A 183 12.42 -15.25 -0.18
CA ARG A 183 13.00 -16.61 -0.25
C ARG A 183 12.73 -17.27 -1.60
N LEU A 184 11.51 -17.15 -2.11
CA LEU A 184 11.13 -17.69 -3.42
C LEU A 184 11.93 -17.00 -4.54
N ILE A 185 12.07 -15.66 -4.51
CA ILE A 185 12.88 -14.90 -5.46
C ILE A 185 14.34 -15.40 -5.45
N SER A 186 14.93 -15.57 -4.27
CA SER A 186 16.30 -16.11 -4.16
C SER A 186 16.43 -17.52 -4.77
N GLN A 187 15.43 -18.36 -4.58
CA GLN A 187 15.41 -19.70 -5.20
C GLN A 187 15.31 -19.64 -6.74
N MET A 188 14.53 -18.69 -7.27
CA MET A 188 14.41 -18.48 -8.72
C MET A 188 15.70 -17.97 -9.35
N THR A 189 16.47 -17.13 -8.62
CA THR A 189 17.70 -16.49 -9.14
C THR A 189 18.94 -17.33 -8.94
N LEU A 190 19.11 -17.97 -7.77
CA LEU A 190 20.36 -18.59 -7.35
C LEU A 190 20.42 -20.11 -7.60
N GLN A 191 19.29 -20.79 -7.71
CA GLN A 191 19.25 -22.25 -7.84
C GLN A 191 18.79 -22.65 -9.25
N ASN A 192 19.63 -23.42 -9.96
CA ASN A 192 19.21 -24.05 -11.20
C ASN A 192 18.16 -25.17 -10.98
N ASP A 193 17.83 -25.50 -9.72
CA ASP A 193 17.02 -26.64 -9.32
C ASP A 193 15.61 -26.30 -8.79
N LEU A 194 15.11 -25.10 -9.00
CA LEU A 194 13.69 -24.82 -8.66
C LEU A 194 12.77 -25.61 -9.60
N LYS A 195 12.49 -26.87 -9.28
CA LYS A 195 11.58 -27.68 -10.11
C LYS A 195 10.15 -27.13 -10.03
N LYS A 196 9.64 -26.91 -8.81
CA LYS A 196 8.29 -26.41 -8.59
C LYS A 196 8.13 -25.88 -7.16
N ALA A 197 7.46 -24.74 -6.98
CA ALA A 197 7.10 -24.19 -5.67
C ALA A 197 5.68 -23.63 -5.68
N THR A 198 4.99 -23.70 -4.55
CA THR A 198 3.64 -23.15 -4.38
C THR A 198 3.66 -22.05 -3.34
N LEU A 199 3.11 -20.91 -3.65
CA LEU A 199 3.00 -19.77 -2.73
C LEU A 199 1.78 -18.90 -3.08
N GLY A 200 0.94 -18.62 -2.09
CA GLY A 200 -0.11 -17.61 -2.20
C GLY A 200 -1.20 -17.89 -3.24
N GLY A 201 -1.46 -19.16 -3.57
CA GLY A 201 -2.42 -19.59 -4.59
C GLY A 201 -1.83 -19.53 -6.00
N CYS A 202 -0.50 -19.54 -6.12
CA CYS A 202 0.19 -19.64 -7.39
C CYS A 202 1.24 -20.74 -7.34
N ILE A 203 1.44 -21.38 -8.47
CA ILE A 203 2.51 -22.35 -8.74
C ILE A 203 3.60 -21.61 -9.51
N VAL A 204 4.84 -21.83 -9.10
CA VAL A 204 6.04 -21.28 -9.74
C VAL A 204 6.92 -22.43 -10.19
N GLU A 205 7.32 -22.40 -11.44
CA GLU A 205 8.16 -23.41 -12.05
C GLU A 205 9.29 -22.73 -12.87
N LYS A 206 10.49 -23.27 -12.83
CA LYS A 206 11.60 -22.82 -13.68
C LYS A 206 11.83 -23.82 -14.80
N VAL A 207 11.71 -23.37 -16.02
CA VAL A 207 11.95 -24.15 -17.24
C VAL A 207 13.07 -23.50 -18.02
N LYS A 208 14.26 -24.09 -17.97
CA LYS A 208 15.50 -23.49 -18.51
C LYS A 208 15.75 -22.10 -17.89
N GLU A 209 15.78 -21.04 -18.69
CA GLU A 209 15.99 -19.66 -18.25
C GLU A 209 14.68 -18.88 -17.97
N THR A 210 13.54 -19.52 -18.19
CA THR A 210 12.21 -18.90 -18.03
C THR A 210 11.58 -19.36 -16.72
N VAL A 211 11.07 -18.42 -15.92
CA VAL A 211 10.24 -18.74 -14.77
C VAL A 211 8.77 -18.58 -15.17
N ILE A 212 7.98 -19.61 -14.92
CA ILE A 212 6.54 -19.64 -15.21
C ILE A 212 5.78 -19.54 -13.89
N ILE A 213 4.82 -18.62 -13.82
CA ILE A 213 3.92 -18.47 -12.67
C ILE A 213 2.50 -18.61 -13.18
N CYS A 214 1.74 -19.56 -12.61
CA CYS A 214 0.32 -19.77 -12.92
C CYS A 214 -0.52 -19.87 -11.64
N GLU A 215 -1.83 -19.77 -11.78
CA GLU A 215 -2.78 -20.05 -10.69
C GLU A 215 -2.70 -21.53 -10.27
N GLU A 216 -2.88 -21.79 -8.96
CA GLU A 216 -2.88 -23.13 -8.37
C GLU A 216 -4.15 -23.92 -8.71
#